data_d8b166e9abef55bd2c897ec13c59ce07
#
_entry.id   d8b166e9abef55bd2c897ec13c59ce07
#
_cell.length_a   1.000
_cell.length_b   1.000
_cell.length_c   1.000
_cell.angle_alpha   90.00
_cell.angle_beta   90.00
_cell.angle_gamma   90.00
#
_symmetry.space_group_name_H-M   'P 1'
#
loop_
_entity.id
_entity.type
_entity.pdbx_description
1 polymer ?
#
loop_
_entity_poly.entity_id
_entity_poly.type
_entity_poly.pdbx_seq_one_letter_code
_entity_poly.pdbx_strand_id
1 'polypeptide(L)'
;MKREDQLNKLREDEHYYGAFGKQFLSNSDISTLLTNPLSLGKSMSPIPAFLVGGYFHTAILEPHKLKNFKIVQSTSRNTKVYKEISNGELCLLQHEADKTEELVDVMMSNKFCSDLIRGKNVEYEVPGIAEIHGKLWKGKADIINHDEKLIIDLKTTADISKFRYSATKYNYNSQAYIYQKLFGYEMIF
;
A
#
# COMPACT_ATOMS: atom_id res chain seq x y z
N MET A 1 -0.23 -27.00 0.63
CA MET A 1 0.93 -26.11 0.84
C MET A 1 0.91 -25.67 2.30
N LYS A 2 2.04 -25.72 2.99
CA LYS A 2 2.13 -25.26 4.38
C LYS A 2 1.88 -23.74 4.44
N ARG A 3 1.40 -23.25 5.60
CA ARG A 3 1.11 -21.81 5.78
C ARG A 3 2.34 -20.92 5.57
N GLU A 4 3.48 -21.38 6.01
CA GLU A 4 4.76 -20.67 5.82
C GLU A 4 5.11 -20.49 4.34
N ASP A 5 4.92 -21.53 3.51
CA ASP A 5 5.14 -21.45 2.07
C ASP A 5 4.17 -20.47 1.39
N GLN A 6 2.93 -20.39 1.89
CA GLN A 6 1.94 -19.42 1.40
C GLN A 6 2.35 -17.99 1.74
N LEU A 7 2.80 -17.74 2.97
CA LEU A 7 3.28 -16.43 3.40
C LEU A 7 4.52 -16.00 2.61
N ASN A 8 5.47 -16.91 2.41
CA ASN A 8 6.67 -16.62 1.62
C ASN A 8 6.32 -16.25 0.17
N LYS A 9 5.36 -16.95 -0.44
CA LYS A 9 4.86 -16.56 -1.77
C LYS A 9 4.22 -15.17 -1.79
N LEU A 10 3.44 -14.83 -0.77
CA LEU A 10 2.76 -13.53 -0.71
C LEU A 10 3.70 -12.34 -0.42
N ARG A 11 4.97 -12.58 -0.11
CA ARG A 11 5.97 -11.49 -0.06
C ARG A 11 6.23 -10.88 -1.44
N GLU A 12 6.15 -11.71 -2.48
CA GLU A 12 6.38 -11.28 -3.86
C GLU A 12 5.10 -10.66 -4.45
N ASP A 13 5.19 -9.45 -4.95
CA ASP A 13 4.04 -8.71 -5.50
C ASP A 13 3.35 -9.44 -6.65
N GLU A 14 4.12 -10.11 -7.51
CA GLU A 14 3.58 -10.94 -8.59
C GLU A 14 2.62 -12.02 -8.05
N HIS A 15 2.98 -12.65 -6.95
CA HIS A 15 2.13 -13.65 -6.30
C HIS A 15 1.01 -13.02 -5.48
N TYR A 16 1.28 -11.90 -4.80
CA TYR A 16 0.29 -11.22 -3.96
C TYR A 16 -0.90 -10.70 -4.78
N TYR A 17 -0.62 -10.02 -5.90
CA TYR A 17 -1.65 -9.47 -6.78
C TYR A 17 -2.06 -10.42 -7.90
N GLY A 18 -1.31 -11.48 -8.14
CA GLY A 18 -1.54 -12.49 -9.17
C GLY A 18 -2.58 -13.55 -8.80
N ALA A 19 -2.64 -14.59 -9.63
CA ALA A 19 -3.60 -15.69 -9.48
C ALA A 19 -3.55 -16.39 -8.11
N PHE A 20 -2.36 -16.49 -7.52
CA PHE A 20 -2.21 -17.09 -6.20
C PHE A 20 -2.90 -16.25 -5.11
N GLY A 21 -2.62 -14.95 -5.08
CA GLY A 21 -3.20 -14.04 -4.10
C GLY A 21 -4.72 -13.86 -4.26
N LYS A 22 -5.26 -14.01 -5.46
CA LYS A 22 -6.71 -13.94 -5.73
C LYS A 22 -7.52 -15.10 -5.13
N GLN A 23 -6.86 -16.11 -4.57
CA GLN A 23 -7.53 -17.17 -3.81
C GLN A 23 -7.96 -16.73 -2.41
N PHE A 24 -7.48 -15.59 -1.94
CA PHE A 24 -7.77 -15.00 -0.64
C PHE A 24 -8.54 -13.71 -0.82
N LEU A 25 -9.48 -13.44 0.08
CA LEU A 25 -10.11 -12.12 0.17
C LEU A 25 -9.13 -11.10 0.79
N SER A 26 -9.34 -9.83 0.50
CA SER A 26 -8.56 -8.71 1.03
C SER A 26 -9.46 -7.51 1.33
N ASN A 27 -8.94 -6.48 2.00
CA ASN A 27 -9.73 -5.29 2.30
C ASN A 27 -10.27 -4.58 1.05
N SER A 28 -9.53 -4.59 -0.06
CA SER A 28 -10.00 -4.00 -1.32
C SER A 28 -11.25 -4.70 -1.88
N ASP A 29 -11.43 -5.99 -1.58
CA ASP A 29 -12.62 -6.74 -2.00
C ASP A 29 -13.89 -6.27 -1.29
N ILE A 30 -13.77 -5.76 -0.04
CA ILE A 30 -14.91 -5.15 0.67
C ILE A 30 -15.43 -3.94 -0.10
N SER A 31 -14.56 -3.02 -0.50
CA SER A 31 -14.97 -1.86 -1.30
C SER A 31 -15.63 -2.29 -2.61
N THR A 32 -15.08 -3.30 -3.28
CA THR A 32 -15.65 -3.84 -4.51
C THR A 32 -17.03 -4.45 -4.27
N LEU A 33 -17.18 -5.26 -3.22
CA LEU A 33 -18.46 -5.89 -2.88
C LEU A 33 -19.53 -4.86 -2.49
N LEU A 34 -19.16 -3.76 -1.83
CA LEU A 34 -20.09 -2.70 -1.44
C LEU A 34 -20.51 -1.81 -2.62
N THR A 35 -19.67 -1.66 -3.66
CA THR A 35 -19.91 -0.74 -4.77
C THR A 35 -20.35 -1.44 -6.04
N ASN A 36 -19.67 -2.51 -6.44
CA ASN A 36 -19.96 -3.29 -7.65
C ASN A 36 -19.52 -4.74 -7.49
N PRO A 37 -20.34 -5.62 -6.89
CA PRO A 37 -20.00 -7.03 -6.65
C PRO A 37 -19.59 -7.81 -7.90
N LEU A 38 -20.12 -7.44 -9.08
CA LEU A 38 -19.77 -8.06 -10.35
C LEU A 38 -18.34 -7.79 -10.81
N SER A 39 -17.63 -6.89 -10.13
CA SER A 39 -16.22 -6.57 -10.38
C SER A 39 -15.26 -7.33 -9.47
N LEU A 40 -15.76 -8.18 -8.57
CA LEU A 40 -14.89 -8.98 -7.69
C LEU A 40 -13.92 -9.83 -8.52
N GLY A 41 -12.65 -9.82 -8.13
CA GLY A 41 -11.58 -10.56 -8.82
C GLY A 41 -11.09 -9.93 -10.13
N LYS A 42 -11.72 -8.85 -10.62
CA LYS A 42 -11.22 -8.11 -11.78
C LYS A 42 -10.05 -7.20 -11.37
N SER A 43 -9.07 -7.09 -12.25
CA SER A 43 -7.97 -6.16 -12.05
C SER A 43 -8.43 -4.73 -12.33
N MET A 44 -8.03 -3.80 -11.46
CA MET A 44 -8.24 -2.37 -11.70
C MET A 44 -7.13 -1.82 -12.60
N SER A 45 -7.49 -0.87 -13.46
CA SER A 45 -6.48 -0.12 -14.21
C SER A 45 -5.66 0.75 -13.26
N PRO A 46 -4.34 0.85 -13.47
CA PRO A 46 -3.49 1.72 -12.67
C PRO A 46 -3.92 3.19 -12.85
N ILE A 47 -3.96 3.93 -11.75
CA ILE A 47 -4.23 5.37 -11.74
C ILE A 47 -3.06 6.14 -11.14
N PRO A 48 -2.85 7.41 -11.51
CA PRO A 48 -1.73 8.21 -11.01
C PRO A 48 -1.62 8.24 -9.48
N ALA A 49 -2.74 8.34 -8.78
CA ALA A 49 -2.75 8.39 -7.32
C ALA A 49 -2.16 7.12 -6.67
N PHE A 50 -2.42 5.94 -7.26
CA PHE A 50 -1.83 4.69 -6.76
C PHE A 50 -0.34 4.60 -7.04
N LEU A 51 0.12 5.15 -8.18
CA LEU A 51 1.53 5.18 -8.51
C LEU A 51 2.30 6.11 -7.56
N VAL A 52 1.77 7.31 -7.29
CA VAL A 52 2.35 8.25 -6.32
C VAL A 52 2.36 7.67 -4.92
N GLY A 53 1.25 7.07 -4.47
CA GLY A 53 1.17 6.38 -3.19
C GLY A 53 2.18 5.23 -3.08
N GLY A 54 2.29 4.40 -4.14
CA GLY A 54 3.28 3.32 -4.20
C GLY A 54 4.72 3.83 -4.12
N TYR A 55 5.03 4.96 -4.77
CA TYR A 55 6.35 5.59 -4.66
C TYR A 55 6.64 6.05 -3.23
N PHE A 56 5.67 6.66 -2.55
CA PHE A 56 5.78 7.06 -1.14
C PHE A 56 6.06 5.87 -0.22
N HIS A 57 5.26 4.79 -0.34
CA HIS A 57 5.49 3.56 0.42
C HIS A 57 6.87 2.98 0.16
N THR A 58 7.25 2.85 -1.12
CA THR A 58 8.55 2.30 -1.49
C THR A 58 9.72 3.12 -0.93
N ALA A 59 9.60 4.45 -0.95
CA ALA A 59 10.64 5.33 -0.43
C ALA A 59 10.88 5.12 1.08
N ILE A 60 9.85 4.80 1.82
CA ILE A 60 9.94 4.56 3.27
C ILE A 60 10.31 3.10 3.57
N LEU A 61 9.63 2.14 2.94
CA LEU A 61 9.69 0.73 3.34
C LEU A 61 10.79 -0.05 2.62
N GLU A 62 11.00 0.24 1.34
CA GLU A 62 11.90 -0.52 0.47
C GLU A 62 12.69 0.41 -0.48
N PRO A 63 13.48 1.38 0.02
CA PRO A 63 14.11 2.43 -0.80
C PRO A 63 14.99 1.88 -1.93
N HIS A 64 15.53 0.68 -1.79
CA HIS A 64 16.29 0.02 -2.83
C HIS A 64 15.48 -0.32 -4.10
N LYS A 65 14.15 -0.36 -3.99
CA LYS A 65 13.22 -0.59 -5.11
C LYS A 65 12.81 0.70 -5.85
N LEU A 66 13.16 1.90 -5.37
CA LEU A 66 12.83 3.17 -6.04
C LEU A 66 13.33 3.23 -7.49
N LYS A 67 14.46 2.62 -7.78
CA LYS A 67 15.02 2.49 -9.14
C LYS A 67 14.09 1.80 -10.16
N ASN A 68 13.07 1.09 -9.69
CA ASN A 68 12.11 0.42 -10.55
C ASN A 68 11.01 1.36 -11.06
N PHE A 69 10.88 2.56 -10.45
CA PHE A 69 9.92 3.55 -10.93
C PHE A 69 10.48 4.33 -12.11
N LYS A 70 9.69 4.38 -13.17
CA LYS A 70 9.99 5.21 -14.34
C LYS A 70 9.48 6.62 -14.10
N ILE A 71 10.40 7.58 -14.06
CA ILE A 71 10.10 9.00 -13.81
C ILE A 71 10.33 9.77 -15.10
N VAL A 72 9.38 10.62 -15.47
CA VAL A 72 9.43 11.41 -16.71
C VAL A 72 9.45 12.89 -16.40
N GLN A 73 10.47 13.58 -16.92
CA GLN A 73 10.58 15.03 -16.85
C GLN A 73 9.57 15.69 -17.80
N SER A 74 8.39 15.95 -17.28
CA SER A 74 7.30 16.58 -18.03
C SER A 74 6.34 17.31 -17.08
N THR A 75 5.67 18.35 -17.60
CA THR A 75 4.67 19.12 -16.86
C THR A 75 3.34 18.37 -16.72
N SER A 76 3.03 17.46 -17.62
CA SER A 76 1.81 16.63 -17.56
C SER A 76 1.95 15.35 -18.41
N ARG A 77 1.05 14.41 -18.16
CA ARG A 77 0.96 13.16 -18.92
C ARG A 77 0.40 13.34 -20.34
N ASN A 78 -0.09 14.54 -20.68
CA ASN A 78 -0.65 14.83 -22.01
C ASN A 78 0.37 15.37 -23.01
N THR A 79 1.57 15.72 -22.55
CA THR A 79 2.63 16.25 -23.42
C THR A 79 3.17 15.20 -24.39
N LYS A 80 3.71 15.68 -25.52
CA LYS A 80 4.35 14.82 -26.52
C LYS A 80 5.56 14.08 -25.90
N VAL A 81 6.38 14.80 -25.13
CA VAL A 81 7.57 14.26 -24.43
C VAL A 81 7.17 13.11 -23.50
N TYR A 82 6.12 13.28 -22.70
CA TYR A 82 5.66 12.20 -21.81
C TYR A 82 5.22 10.97 -22.62
N LYS A 83 4.40 11.15 -23.64
CA LYS A 83 3.88 10.05 -24.45
C LYS A 83 4.99 9.26 -25.15
N GLU A 84 6.01 9.95 -25.66
CA GLU A 84 7.17 9.32 -26.30
C GLU A 84 7.99 8.51 -25.28
N ILE A 85 8.29 9.07 -24.10
CA ILE A 85 9.11 8.40 -23.10
C ILE A 85 8.35 7.26 -22.41
N SER A 86 7.07 7.49 -22.06
CA SER A 86 6.25 6.50 -21.35
C SER A 86 5.91 5.27 -22.18
N ASN A 87 5.85 5.45 -23.50
CA ASN A 87 5.46 4.38 -24.44
C ASN A 87 4.13 3.69 -24.06
N GLY A 88 3.16 4.50 -23.59
CA GLY A 88 1.84 4.02 -23.18
C GLY A 88 1.76 3.51 -21.75
N GLU A 89 2.86 3.42 -21.01
CA GLU A 89 2.88 3.06 -19.60
C GLU A 89 2.52 4.25 -18.71
N LEU A 90 1.96 3.97 -17.54
CA LEU A 90 1.76 4.99 -16.51
C LEU A 90 3.07 5.21 -15.75
N CYS A 91 3.68 6.39 -15.94
CA CYS A 91 4.91 6.79 -15.29
C CYS A 91 4.68 7.94 -14.30
N LEU A 92 5.55 8.07 -13.30
CA LEU A 92 5.60 9.25 -12.44
C LEU A 92 6.08 10.47 -13.23
N LEU A 93 5.54 11.63 -12.88
CA LEU A 93 6.12 12.90 -13.29
C LEU A 93 7.19 13.32 -12.28
N GLN A 94 8.24 14.03 -12.73
CA GLN A 94 9.33 14.44 -11.85
C GLN A 94 8.81 15.21 -10.64
N HIS A 95 7.94 16.19 -10.83
CA HIS A 95 7.39 16.99 -9.73
C HIS A 95 6.53 16.18 -8.75
N GLU A 96 5.97 15.03 -9.16
CA GLU A 96 5.26 14.11 -8.26
C GLU A 96 6.26 13.34 -7.39
N ALA A 97 7.39 12.90 -7.98
CA ALA A 97 8.47 12.26 -7.26
C ALA A 97 9.10 13.23 -6.24
N ASP A 98 9.49 14.44 -6.70
CA ASP A 98 10.10 15.47 -5.85
C ASP A 98 9.21 15.80 -4.64
N LYS A 99 7.91 16.05 -4.89
CA LYS A 99 6.95 16.32 -3.82
C LYS A 99 6.78 15.13 -2.86
N THR A 100 6.87 13.92 -3.37
CA THR A 100 6.76 12.72 -2.53
C THR A 100 7.99 12.56 -1.65
N GLU A 101 9.18 12.83 -2.17
CA GLU A 101 10.43 12.83 -1.42
C GLU A 101 10.41 13.89 -0.31
N GLU A 102 9.92 15.09 -0.59
CA GLU A 102 9.71 16.13 0.44
C GLU A 102 8.76 15.63 1.56
N LEU A 103 7.67 14.93 1.23
CA LEU A 103 6.78 14.36 2.23
C LEU A 103 7.44 13.29 3.07
N VAL A 104 8.29 12.44 2.48
CA VAL A 104 9.07 11.43 3.19
C VAL A 104 10.03 12.13 4.17
N ASP A 105 10.75 13.15 3.72
CA ASP A 105 11.69 13.90 4.55
C ASP A 105 11.00 14.57 5.74
N VAL A 106 9.85 15.20 5.52
CA VAL A 106 9.05 15.83 6.59
C VAL A 106 8.59 14.78 7.60
N MET A 107 8.07 13.65 7.13
CA MET A 107 7.59 12.57 8.00
C MET A 107 8.73 11.95 8.80
N MET A 108 9.86 11.67 8.17
CA MET A 108 11.03 11.07 8.83
C MET A 108 11.78 12.03 9.75
N SER A 109 11.65 13.34 9.54
CA SER A 109 12.17 14.38 10.45
C SER A 109 11.32 14.50 11.72
N ASN A 110 10.08 14.04 11.70
CA ASN A 110 9.25 13.96 12.91
C ASN A 110 9.72 12.78 13.76
N LYS A 111 10.28 13.09 14.94
CA LYS A 111 10.85 12.06 15.82
C LYS A 111 9.85 10.96 16.18
N PHE A 112 8.60 11.29 16.47
CA PHE A 112 7.57 10.31 16.81
C PHE A 112 7.29 9.34 15.64
N CYS A 113 7.11 9.88 14.43
CA CYS A 113 6.91 9.06 13.23
C CYS A 113 8.14 8.19 12.96
N SER A 114 9.32 8.78 13.00
CA SER A 114 10.58 8.08 12.76
C SER A 114 10.81 6.95 13.76
N ASP A 115 10.58 7.18 15.06
CA ASP A 115 10.73 6.16 16.09
C ASP A 115 9.75 4.98 15.87
N LEU A 116 8.51 5.25 15.48
CA LEU A 116 7.53 4.20 15.16
C LEU A 116 7.91 3.39 13.91
N ILE A 117 8.40 4.08 12.87
CA ILE A 117 8.72 3.47 11.57
C ILE A 117 10.07 2.74 11.62
N ARG A 118 11.05 3.25 12.36
CA ARG A 118 12.44 2.76 12.42
C ARG A 118 12.84 2.16 13.76
N GLY A 119 11.87 1.68 14.55
CA GLY A 119 12.11 0.99 15.81
C GLY A 119 13.05 -0.22 15.68
N LYS A 120 13.52 -0.75 16.80
CA LYS A 120 14.51 -1.86 16.79
C LYS A 120 13.94 -3.18 16.30
N ASN A 121 12.67 -3.43 16.61
CA ASN A 121 11.98 -4.69 16.28
C ASN A 121 10.81 -4.40 15.34
N VAL A 122 11.15 -3.99 14.12
CA VAL A 122 10.19 -3.57 13.10
C VAL A 122 10.37 -4.41 11.85
N GLU A 123 9.26 -4.87 11.28
CA GLU A 123 9.21 -5.57 10.00
C GLU A 123 8.40 -4.76 8.98
N TYR A 124 8.79 -4.85 7.70
CA TYR A 124 8.14 -4.14 6.59
C TYR A 124 7.54 -5.11 5.59
N GLU A 125 6.46 -4.67 4.91
CA GLU A 125 5.80 -5.42 3.84
C GLU A 125 5.46 -6.86 4.25
N VAL A 126 4.89 -7.02 5.44
CA VAL A 126 4.65 -8.33 6.06
C VAL A 126 3.34 -8.92 5.58
N PRO A 127 3.34 -10.05 4.85
CA PRO A 127 2.11 -10.72 4.47
C PRO A 127 1.49 -11.48 5.65
N GLY A 128 0.17 -11.44 5.75
CA GLY A 128 -0.61 -12.20 6.70
C GLY A 128 -1.74 -12.97 6.02
N ILE A 129 -2.09 -14.12 6.58
CA ILE A 129 -3.25 -14.92 6.20
C ILE A 129 -3.99 -15.28 7.48
N ALA A 130 -5.32 -15.18 7.48
CA ALA A 130 -6.16 -15.73 8.55
C ALA A 130 -7.51 -16.15 8.00
N GLU A 131 -8.15 -17.07 8.71
CA GLU A 131 -9.56 -17.36 8.50
C GLU A 131 -10.39 -16.37 9.31
N ILE A 132 -11.27 -15.62 8.63
CA ILE A 132 -12.20 -14.68 9.24
C ILE A 132 -13.60 -15.00 8.68
N HIS A 133 -14.53 -15.34 9.57
CA HIS A 133 -15.90 -15.72 9.21
C HIS A 133 -15.98 -16.83 8.15
N GLY A 134 -15.17 -17.89 8.30
CA GLY A 134 -15.17 -19.06 7.40
C GLY A 134 -14.57 -18.79 6.01
N LYS A 135 -13.88 -17.70 5.81
CA LYS A 135 -13.16 -17.36 4.57
C LYS A 135 -11.69 -17.05 4.87
N LEU A 136 -10.82 -17.40 3.92
CA LEU A 136 -9.41 -17.05 4.00
C LEU A 136 -9.20 -15.62 3.51
N TRP A 137 -8.54 -14.83 4.35
CA TRP A 137 -8.19 -13.45 4.08
C TRP A 137 -6.68 -13.28 4.05
N LYS A 138 -6.23 -12.35 3.24
CA LYS A 138 -4.84 -11.89 3.21
C LYS A 138 -4.76 -10.39 3.45
N GLY A 139 -3.62 -9.96 3.93
CA GLY A 139 -3.18 -8.57 4.00
C GLY A 139 -1.66 -8.51 3.91
N LYS A 140 -1.13 -7.36 3.56
CA LYS A 140 0.30 -7.07 3.66
C LYS A 140 0.42 -5.81 4.49
N ALA A 141 0.94 -5.93 5.72
CA ALA A 141 1.13 -4.80 6.60
C ALA A 141 2.34 -3.99 6.13
N ASP A 142 2.17 -2.69 5.96
CA ASP A 142 3.28 -1.81 5.60
C ASP A 142 4.38 -1.91 6.65
N ILE A 143 4.02 -1.80 7.93
CA ILE A 143 4.93 -1.87 9.06
C ILE A 143 4.29 -2.65 10.20
N ILE A 144 5.03 -3.57 10.81
CA ILE A 144 4.72 -4.16 12.12
C ILE A 144 5.81 -3.74 13.08
N ASN A 145 5.44 -2.95 14.08
CA ASN A 145 6.31 -2.57 15.19
C ASN A 145 5.99 -3.49 16.39
N HIS A 146 6.88 -4.46 16.63
CA HIS A 146 6.68 -5.45 17.68
C HIS A 146 6.90 -4.91 19.08
N ASP A 147 7.73 -3.88 19.23
CA ASP A 147 8.00 -3.25 20.54
C ASP A 147 6.75 -2.50 21.03
N GLU A 148 6.10 -1.75 20.13
CA GLU A 148 4.87 -1.01 20.42
C GLU A 148 3.60 -1.86 20.24
N LYS A 149 3.70 -3.06 19.67
CA LYS A 149 2.58 -3.94 19.32
C LYS A 149 1.56 -3.25 18.39
N LEU A 150 2.06 -2.56 17.39
CA LEU A 150 1.27 -1.80 16.44
C LEU A 150 1.49 -2.28 15.00
N ILE A 151 0.40 -2.25 14.25
CA ILE A 151 0.44 -2.26 12.78
C ILE A 151 0.32 -0.82 12.33
N ILE A 152 1.24 -0.35 11.50
CA ILE A 152 1.23 1.02 10.99
C ILE A 152 1.03 0.93 9.48
N ASP A 153 0.02 1.64 8.99
CA ASP A 153 -0.30 1.70 7.56
C ASP A 153 -0.14 3.13 7.07
N LEU A 154 0.71 3.29 6.09
CA LEU A 154 1.05 4.59 5.54
C LEU A 154 -0.03 5.08 4.57
N LYS A 155 -0.51 6.29 4.74
CA LYS A 155 -1.53 6.88 3.87
C LYS A 155 -1.11 8.27 3.40
N THR A 156 -1.25 8.52 2.11
CA THR A 156 -1.13 9.86 1.55
C THR A 156 -2.51 10.47 1.36
N THR A 157 -2.65 11.75 1.64
CA THR A 157 -3.88 12.50 1.39
C THR A 157 -3.57 13.88 0.84
N ALA A 158 -4.43 14.39 -0.04
CA ALA A 158 -4.30 15.74 -0.54
C ALA A 158 -4.69 16.81 0.51
N ASP A 159 -5.46 16.43 1.53
CA ASP A 159 -5.96 17.33 2.58
C ASP A 159 -6.16 16.55 3.88
N ILE A 160 -5.25 16.77 4.83
CA ILE A 160 -5.29 16.10 6.14
C ILE A 160 -6.57 16.43 6.93
N SER A 161 -7.12 17.62 6.77
CA SER A 161 -8.36 18.00 7.46
C SER A 161 -9.56 17.14 7.06
N LYS A 162 -9.49 16.51 5.89
CA LYS A 162 -10.50 15.60 5.34
C LYS A 162 -10.19 14.12 5.57
N PHE A 163 -9.13 13.81 6.29
CA PHE A 163 -8.71 12.41 6.51
C PHE A 163 -9.84 11.55 7.09
N ARG A 164 -10.61 12.08 8.05
CA ARG A 164 -11.77 11.39 8.63
C ARG A 164 -12.78 10.92 7.56
N TYR A 165 -13.06 11.75 6.57
CA TYR A 165 -13.97 11.39 5.47
C TYR A 165 -13.34 10.36 4.55
N SER A 166 -12.04 10.49 4.29
CA SER A 166 -11.28 9.52 3.51
C SER A 166 -11.26 8.15 4.20
N ALA A 167 -11.06 8.11 5.50
CA ALA A 167 -11.07 6.87 6.30
C ALA A 167 -12.41 6.12 6.18
N THR A 168 -13.53 6.84 6.22
CA THR A 168 -14.85 6.25 5.99
C THR A 168 -15.05 5.82 4.54
N LYS A 169 -14.70 6.68 3.58
CA LYS A 169 -14.87 6.43 2.14
C LYS A 169 -14.08 5.21 1.66
N TYR A 170 -12.88 5.01 2.17
CA TYR A 170 -11.98 3.92 1.77
C TYR A 170 -12.01 2.73 2.72
N ASN A 171 -12.97 2.67 3.65
CA ASN A 171 -13.17 1.55 4.57
C ASN A 171 -11.92 1.21 5.41
N TYR A 172 -11.23 2.22 5.98
CA TYR A 172 -10.06 1.98 6.82
C TYR A 172 -10.43 1.21 8.11
N ASN A 173 -11.66 1.37 8.61
CA ASN A 173 -12.19 0.58 9.71
C ASN A 173 -12.21 -0.92 9.41
N SER A 174 -12.63 -1.33 8.20
CA SER A 174 -12.58 -2.75 7.82
C SER A 174 -11.14 -3.23 7.64
N GLN A 175 -10.25 -2.38 7.12
CA GLN A 175 -8.83 -2.68 7.03
C GLN A 175 -8.25 -2.94 8.43
N ALA A 176 -8.49 -2.03 9.39
CA ALA A 176 -8.02 -2.19 10.75
C ALA A 176 -8.53 -3.49 11.39
N TYR A 177 -9.81 -3.81 11.24
CA TYR A 177 -10.39 -5.06 11.75
C TYR A 177 -9.72 -6.30 11.14
N ILE A 178 -9.58 -6.34 9.81
CA ILE A 178 -8.95 -7.49 9.13
C ILE A 178 -7.50 -7.63 9.57
N TYR A 179 -6.72 -6.56 9.58
CA TYR A 179 -5.31 -6.60 9.92
C TYR A 179 -5.08 -6.98 11.38
N GLN A 180 -5.94 -6.51 12.29
CA GLN A 180 -5.90 -6.98 13.67
C GLN A 180 -6.12 -8.50 13.78
N LYS A 181 -7.00 -9.08 12.94
CA LYS A 181 -7.19 -10.55 12.88
C LYS A 181 -6.02 -11.29 12.24
N LEU A 182 -5.34 -10.65 11.27
CA LEU A 182 -4.19 -11.25 10.60
C LEU A 182 -2.93 -11.29 11.49
N PHE A 183 -2.68 -10.23 12.26
CA PHE A 183 -1.40 -9.98 12.93
C PHE A 183 -1.50 -9.91 14.46
N GLY A 184 -2.68 -9.73 15.03
CA GLY A 184 -2.89 -9.73 16.48
C GLY A 184 -2.56 -8.43 17.20
N TYR A 185 -2.24 -7.35 16.48
CA TYR A 185 -1.92 -6.03 17.01
C TYR A 185 -2.97 -4.99 16.60
N GLU A 186 -3.03 -3.87 17.32
CA GLU A 186 -3.84 -2.73 16.90
C GLU A 186 -3.25 -2.06 15.66
N MET A 187 -4.11 -1.43 14.85
CA MET A 187 -3.70 -0.75 13.61
C MET A 187 -3.92 0.74 13.72
N ILE A 188 -2.92 1.51 13.29
CA ILE A 188 -2.96 2.96 13.13
C ILE A 188 -2.67 3.35 11.68
N PHE A 189 -3.12 4.58 11.30
CA PHE A 189 -2.94 5.14 9.96
C PHE A 189 -2.22 6.46 10.03
#